data_d75aa6c7f895a725f2616979d9c372f6
#
_entry.id   d75aa6c7f895a725f2616979d9c372f6
#
_cell.length_a   1.000
_cell.length_b   1.000
_cell.length_c   1.000
_cell.angle_alpha   90.00
_cell.angle_beta   90.00
_cell.angle_gamma   90.00
#
_symmetry.space_group_name_H-M   'P 1'
#
loop_
_entity.id
_entity.type
_entity.pdbx_description
1 polymer ?
#
loop_
_entity_poly.entity_id
_entity_poly.type
_entity_poly.pdbx_seq_one_letter_code
_entity_poly.pdbx_strand_id
1 'polypeptide(L)'
;MNSEASHLKLPPLKLGKLTVETPVVLAPMAGVTNKAFRRLCREYGGGLYVTEMVTARALVERKPESMRIIEHDADEQIRSIQIYGVDAVNVGKAIRLVVEEDRADHIDLNFGCPAPKVTKRGGGAALPWKTDLFTAIVHTAVKEASRNDIPLTIKMRKGIDDDHITFLESAKIARD
;
A
#
# COMPACT_ATOMS: atom_id res chain seq x y z
N MET A 1 -6.52 32.47 -29.42
CA MET A 1 -5.32 31.64 -29.40
C MET A 1 -5.67 30.39 -28.61
N ASN A 2 -6.14 29.35 -29.33
CA ASN A 2 -6.43 28.05 -28.69
C ASN A 2 -5.10 27.33 -28.50
N SER A 3 -4.62 27.25 -27.25
CA SER A 3 -3.56 26.33 -26.91
C SER A 3 -4.16 24.93 -26.87
N GLU A 4 -4.03 24.18 -27.95
CA GLU A 4 -4.14 22.73 -27.90
C GLU A 4 -3.02 22.22 -26.99
N ALA A 5 -3.33 22.11 -25.72
CA ALA A 5 -2.51 21.29 -24.83
C ALA A 5 -2.60 19.87 -25.36
N SER A 6 -1.53 19.40 -26.02
CA SER A 6 -1.41 18.02 -26.41
C SER A 6 -1.54 17.18 -25.15
N HIS A 7 -2.71 16.58 -24.93
CA HIS A 7 -2.95 15.68 -23.84
C HIS A 7 -2.02 14.47 -24.00
N LEU A 8 -0.93 14.46 -23.26
CA LEU A 8 -0.02 13.33 -23.19
C LEU A 8 -0.83 12.14 -22.64
N LYS A 9 -1.31 11.27 -23.52
CA LYS A 9 -1.97 10.04 -23.12
C LYS A 9 -0.90 9.08 -22.59
N LEU A 10 -0.74 9.03 -21.28
CA LEU A 10 0.07 8.00 -20.63
C LEU A 10 -0.63 6.65 -20.77
N PRO A 11 0.14 5.58 -20.97
CA PRO A 11 -0.45 4.23 -21.01
C PRO A 11 -1.04 3.86 -19.64
N PRO A 12 -2.07 3.00 -19.59
CA PRO A 12 -2.59 2.47 -18.34
C PRO A 12 -1.49 1.81 -17.47
N LEU A 13 -1.62 1.96 -16.17
CA LEU A 13 -0.75 1.27 -15.22
C LEU A 13 -1.24 -0.17 -15.03
N LYS A 14 -0.34 -1.15 -15.22
CA LYS A 14 -0.61 -2.57 -14.99
C LYS A 14 -0.06 -2.99 -13.61
N LEU A 15 -0.92 -3.54 -12.77
CA LEU A 15 -0.59 -4.10 -11.47
C LEU A 15 -1.11 -5.55 -11.41
N GLY A 16 -0.26 -6.52 -11.81
CA GLY A 16 -0.72 -7.89 -11.98
C GLY A 16 -1.93 -7.96 -12.94
N LYS A 17 -3.04 -8.51 -12.47
CA LYS A 17 -4.30 -8.59 -13.23
C LYS A 17 -5.07 -7.27 -13.34
N LEU A 18 -4.73 -6.28 -12.51
CA LEU A 18 -5.43 -4.99 -12.51
C LEU A 18 -4.91 -4.05 -13.60
N THR A 19 -5.83 -3.32 -14.20
CA THR A 19 -5.52 -2.22 -15.12
C THR A 19 -6.07 -0.93 -14.52
N VAL A 20 -5.18 0.02 -14.28
CA VAL A 20 -5.52 1.36 -13.81
C VAL A 20 -5.44 2.28 -15.01
N GLU A 21 -6.60 2.60 -15.60
CA GLU A 21 -6.69 3.33 -16.87
C GLU A 21 -6.05 4.71 -16.81
N THR A 22 -6.27 5.44 -15.72
CA THR A 22 -5.55 6.69 -15.45
C THR A 22 -4.37 6.36 -14.54
N PRO A 23 -3.11 6.45 -14.99
CA PRO A 23 -1.94 6.04 -14.20
C PRO A 23 -1.56 7.05 -13.12
N VAL A 24 -2.56 7.44 -12.33
CA VAL A 24 -2.44 8.36 -11.19
C VAL A 24 -2.87 7.63 -9.94
N VAL A 25 -2.00 7.63 -8.94
CA VAL A 25 -2.25 6.97 -7.65
C VAL A 25 -2.33 8.02 -6.55
N LEU A 26 -3.45 8.07 -5.83
CA LEU A 26 -3.55 8.84 -4.59
C LEU A 26 -2.71 8.14 -3.53
N ALA A 27 -1.64 8.80 -3.09
CA ALA A 27 -0.76 8.26 -2.06
C ALA A 27 -1.49 8.07 -0.73
N PRO A 28 -1.24 6.96 -0.01
CA PRO A 28 -1.79 6.77 1.33
C PRO A 28 -1.24 7.80 2.32
N MET A 29 -2.13 8.49 3.02
CA MET A 29 -1.78 9.54 3.98
C MET A 29 -2.59 9.35 5.26
N ALA A 30 -1.92 9.02 6.37
CA ALA A 30 -2.56 8.81 7.68
C ALA A 30 -3.29 10.08 8.15
N GLY A 31 -4.55 9.92 8.54
CA GLY A 31 -5.43 11.03 8.94
C GLY A 31 -6.02 11.83 7.77
N VAL A 32 -5.71 11.47 6.52
CA VAL A 32 -6.16 12.21 5.32
C VAL A 32 -6.94 11.30 4.38
N THR A 33 -6.37 10.19 3.91
CA THR A 33 -7.00 9.36 2.86
C THR A 33 -8.06 8.40 3.41
N ASN A 34 -8.91 8.90 4.30
CA ASN A 34 -10.12 8.20 4.73
C ASN A 34 -11.12 8.06 3.57
N LYS A 35 -12.16 7.28 3.77
CA LYS A 35 -13.18 6.99 2.77
C LYS A 35 -13.80 8.26 2.14
N ALA A 36 -14.12 9.27 2.96
CA ALA A 36 -14.72 10.51 2.48
C ALA A 36 -13.75 11.32 1.59
N PHE A 37 -12.48 11.41 1.97
CA PHE A 37 -11.48 12.11 1.16
C PHE A 37 -11.20 11.38 -0.15
N ARG A 38 -11.09 10.05 -0.15
CA ARG A 38 -10.93 9.27 -1.39
C ARG A 38 -12.12 9.47 -2.33
N ARG A 39 -13.34 9.50 -1.79
CA ARG A 39 -14.54 9.83 -2.57
C ARG A 39 -14.43 11.20 -3.25
N LEU A 40 -14.08 12.23 -2.48
CA LEU A 40 -13.87 13.57 -3.05
C LEU A 40 -12.80 13.54 -4.16
N CYS A 41 -11.67 12.86 -3.95
CA CYS A 41 -10.61 12.76 -4.97
C CYS A 41 -11.10 12.09 -6.25
N ARG A 42 -11.99 11.08 -6.16
CA ARG A 42 -12.55 10.42 -7.35
C ARG A 42 -13.36 11.37 -8.24
N GLU A 43 -14.02 12.37 -7.67
CA GLU A 43 -14.77 13.38 -8.43
C GLU A 43 -13.86 14.22 -9.34
N TYR A 44 -12.57 14.35 -9.00
CA TYR A 44 -11.57 15.09 -9.78
C TYR A 44 -10.70 14.21 -10.67
N GLY A 45 -10.96 12.92 -10.71
CA GLY A 45 -10.23 11.98 -11.53
C GLY A 45 -9.00 11.37 -10.85
N GLY A 46 -8.47 10.35 -11.46
CA GLY A 46 -7.37 9.52 -10.98
C GLY A 46 -7.66 8.06 -11.29
N GLY A 47 -6.80 7.15 -10.87
CA GLY A 47 -6.95 5.73 -11.21
C GLY A 47 -6.98 4.81 -10.00
N LEU A 48 -6.11 5.04 -9.02
CA LEU A 48 -6.01 4.19 -7.82
C LEU A 48 -5.99 5.04 -6.56
N TYR A 49 -6.81 4.68 -5.59
CA TYR A 49 -6.97 5.41 -4.33
C TYR A 49 -6.65 4.46 -3.17
N VAL A 50 -5.51 4.69 -2.52
CA VAL A 50 -5.04 3.81 -1.44
C VAL A 50 -5.56 4.31 -0.09
N THR A 51 -6.04 3.39 0.77
CA THR A 51 -6.48 3.75 2.13
C THR A 51 -5.36 4.34 2.97
N GLU A 52 -5.70 4.93 4.10
CA GLU A 52 -4.70 5.16 5.16
C GLU A 52 -4.02 3.84 5.53
N MET A 53 -2.77 3.91 6.01
CA MET A 53 -2.09 2.70 6.47
C MET A 53 -2.73 2.14 7.75
N VAL A 54 -2.99 0.86 7.77
CA VAL A 54 -3.47 0.13 8.94
C VAL A 54 -2.38 -0.80 9.49
N THR A 55 -2.28 -0.93 10.83
CA THR A 55 -1.32 -1.87 11.38
C THR A 55 -1.81 -3.30 11.23
N ALA A 56 -0.94 -4.19 10.76
CA ALA A 56 -1.24 -5.61 10.60
C ALA A 56 -1.80 -6.22 11.91
N ARG A 57 -1.17 -5.93 13.04
CA ARG A 57 -1.62 -6.44 14.35
C ARG A 57 -3.03 -5.97 14.70
N ALA A 58 -3.33 -4.67 14.57
CA ALA A 58 -4.65 -4.15 14.92
C ALA A 58 -5.73 -4.67 13.98
N LEU A 59 -5.38 -4.95 12.73
CA LEU A 59 -6.28 -5.58 11.76
C LEU A 59 -6.59 -7.03 12.15
N VAL A 60 -5.59 -7.82 12.52
CA VAL A 60 -5.77 -9.19 13.04
C VAL A 60 -6.62 -9.21 14.32
N GLU A 61 -6.42 -8.24 15.20
CA GLU A 61 -7.21 -8.06 16.44
C GLU A 61 -8.62 -7.48 16.16
N ARG A 62 -8.94 -7.19 14.90
CA ARG A 62 -10.22 -6.60 14.47
C ARG A 62 -10.59 -5.32 15.24
N LYS A 63 -9.60 -4.47 15.52
CA LYS A 63 -9.86 -3.18 16.18
C LYS A 63 -10.86 -2.37 15.35
N PRO A 64 -11.95 -1.84 15.95
CA PRO A 64 -12.99 -1.13 15.21
C PRO A 64 -12.46 -0.02 14.29
N GLU A 65 -11.48 0.75 14.76
CA GLU A 65 -10.85 1.80 13.97
C GLU A 65 -10.10 1.23 12.74
N SER A 66 -9.37 0.13 12.91
CA SER A 66 -8.65 -0.53 11.83
C SER A 66 -9.60 -1.11 10.79
N MET A 67 -10.72 -1.68 11.23
CA MET A 67 -11.75 -2.17 10.31
C MET A 67 -12.41 -1.03 9.52
N ARG A 68 -12.65 0.11 10.18
CA ARG A 68 -13.17 1.31 9.50
C ARG A 68 -12.19 1.92 8.48
N ILE A 69 -10.89 1.90 8.76
CA ILE A 69 -9.86 2.41 7.82
C ILE A 69 -9.90 1.65 6.50
N ILE A 70 -10.11 0.35 6.53
CA ILE A 70 -10.13 -0.50 5.33
C ILE A 70 -11.51 -0.57 4.64
N GLU A 71 -12.49 0.21 5.08
CA GLU A 71 -13.77 0.33 4.38
C GLU A 71 -13.63 1.09 3.06
N HIS A 72 -14.38 0.62 2.07
CA HIS A 72 -14.49 1.24 0.75
C HIS A 72 -15.94 1.66 0.49
N ASP A 73 -16.12 2.66 -0.37
CA ASP A 73 -17.44 2.98 -0.91
C ASP A 73 -17.84 1.96 -1.99
N ALA A 74 -19.14 1.77 -2.19
CA ALA A 74 -19.63 0.84 -3.21
C ALA A 74 -19.22 1.22 -4.65
N ASP A 75 -18.85 2.47 -4.88
CA ASP A 75 -18.40 3.02 -6.16
C ASP A 75 -16.87 3.09 -6.29
N GLU A 76 -16.09 2.62 -5.30
CA GLU A 76 -14.66 2.41 -5.44
C GLU A 76 -14.40 1.17 -6.30
N GLN A 77 -14.01 1.37 -7.57
CA GLN A 77 -13.80 0.29 -8.53
C GLN A 77 -12.64 -0.65 -8.16
N ILE A 78 -11.59 -0.11 -7.53
CA ILE A 78 -10.44 -0.86 -7.05
C ILE A 78 -10.26 -0.58 -5.57
N ARG A 79 -10.53 -1.60 -4.75
CA ARG A 79 -10.36 -1.54 -3.30
C ARG A 79 -8.88 -1.74 -2.96
N SER A 80 -8.18 -0.66 -2.62
CA SER A 80 -6.75 -0.68 -2.33
C SER A 80 -6.47 -0.39 -0.87
N ILE A 81 -5.85 -1.34 -0.17
CA ILE A 81 -5.55 -1.27 1.27
C ILE A 81 -4.05 -1.17 1.49
N GLN A 82 -3.61 -0.18 2.29
CA GLN A 82 -2.22 -0.14 2.74
C GLN A 82 -2.07 -0.72 4.15
N ILE A 83 -1.20 -1.74 4.27
CA ILE A 83 -0.87 -2.41 5.53
C ILE A 83 0.57 -2.08 5.93
N TYR A 84 0.83 -1.89 7.22
CA TYR A 84 2.19 -1.90 7.74
C TYR A 84 2.32 -2.82 8.96
N GLY A 85 3.50 -3.41 9.10
CA GLY A 85 3.83 -4.28 10.23
C GLY A 85 5.33 -4.39 10.42
N VAL A 86 5.71 -4.92 11.58
CA VAL A 86 7.11 -5.11 11.98
C VAL A 86 7.44 -6.59 12.26
N ASP A 87 6.53 -7.48 11.90
CA ASP A 87 6.74 -8.92 11.95
C ASP A 87 5.97 -9.64 10.83
N ALA A 88 6.55 -10.68 10.29
CA ALA A 88 5.99 -11.43 9.17
C ALA A 88 4.71 -12.19 9.53
N VAL A 89 4.58 -12.64 10.78
CA VAL A 89 3.42 -13.45 11.22
C VAL A 89 2.15 -12.61 11.20
N ASN A 90 2.18 -11.43 11.83
CA ASN A 90 1.01 -10.55 11.84
C ASN A 90 0.71 -9.99 10.45
N VAL A 91 1.73 -9.66 9.65
CA VAL A 91 1.52 -9.21 8.27
C VAL A 91 0.83 -10.31 7.46
N GLY A 92 1.31 -11.53 7.52
CA GLY A 92 0.68 -12.66 6.83
C GLY A 92 -0.77 -12.90 7.27
N LYS A 93 -1.04 -12.89 8.59
CA LYS A 93 -2.41 -13.03 9.11
C LYS A 93 -3.33 -11.89 8.66
N ALA A 94 -2.83 -10.66 8.64
CA ALA A 94 -3.61 -9.50 8.21
C ALA A 94 -3.97 -9.58 6.72
N ILE A 95 -3.00 -9.95 5.86
CA ILE A 95 -3.24 -10.13 4.44
C ILE A 95 -4.22 -11.27 4.20
N ARG A 96 -4.04 -12.41 4.88
CA ARG A 96 -4.96 -13.54 4.80
C ARG A 96 -6.40 -13.14 5.16
N LEU A 97 -6.58 -12.38 6.24
CA LEU A 97 -7.90 -11.85 6.63
C LEU A 97 -8.53 -11.02 5.51
N VAL A 98 -7.75 -10.11 4.92
CA VAL A 98 -8.21 -9.24 3.83
C VAL A 98 -8.59 -10.05 2.59
N VAL A 99 -7.79 -11.07 2.27
CA VAL A 99 -8.01 -11.98 1.12
C VAL A 99 -9.23 -12.87 1.34
N GLU A 100 -9.33 -13.56 2.48
CA GLU A 100 -10.40 -14.50 2.79
C GLU A 100 -11.77 -13.81 2.94
N GLU A 101 -11.79 -12.57 3.40
CA GLU A 101 -13.02 -11.77 3.54
C GLU A 101 -13.34 -10.91 2.31
N ASP A 102 -12.61 -11.09 1.20
CA ASP A 102 -12.79 -10.33 -0.04
C ASP A 102 -12.85 -8.81 0.19
N ARG A 103 -11.87 -8.26 0.92
CA ARG A 103 -11.87 -6.84 1.29
C ARG A 103 -11.04 -5.95 0.37
N ALA A 104 -10.20 -6.52 -0.49
CA ALA A 104 -9.31 -5.75 -1.36
C ALA A 104 -9.09 -6.41 -2.72
N ASP A 105 -8.95 -5.58 -3.72
CA ASP A 105 -8.50 -5.94 -5.07
C ASP A 105 -7.00 -5.68 -5.25
N HIS A 106 -6.41 -4.87 -4.35
CA HIS A 106 -4.99 -4.51 -4.33
C HIS A 106 -4.52 -4.29 -2.89
N ILE A 107 -3.33 -4.79 -2.57
CA ILE A 107 -2.69 -4.59 -1.27
C ILE A 107 -1.36 -3.87 -1.48
N ASP A 108 -1.09 -2.85 -0.65
CA ASP A 108 0.17 -2.14 -0.62
C ASP A 108 0.83 -2.26 0.76
N LEU A 109 2.14 -2.47 0.80
CA LEU A 109 2.90 -2.49 2.05
C LEU A 109 3.66 -1.19 2.27
N ASN A 110 3.53 -0.63 3.48
CA ASN A 110 4.22 0.60 3.85
C ASN A 110 5.62 0.34 4.38
N PHE A 111 6.61 0.77 3.61
CA PHE A 111 8.02 0.81 3.97
C PHE A 111 8.62 2.23 3.84
N GLY A 112 7.75 3.25 3.88
CA GLY A 112 8.18 4.63 3.66
C GLY A 112 7.77 5.64 4.74
N CYS A 113 6.94 5.27 5.73
CA CYS A 113 6.50 6.20 6.76
C CYS A 113 7.67 6.66 7.64
N PRO A 114 8.00 7.98 7.70
CA PRO A 114 9.12 8.48 8.50
C PRO A 114 8.72 8.85 9.93
N ALA A 115 7.44 8.76 10.28
CA ALA A 115 6.93 9.23 11.56
C ALA A 115 7.66 8.53 12.73
N PRO A 116 8.14 9.28 13.75
CA PRO A 116 8.89 8.71 14.88
C PRO A 116 8.16 7.58 15.60
N LYS A 117 6.82 7.67 15.71
CA LYS A 117 5.98 6.62 16.31
C LYS A 117 6.02 5.29 15.57
N VAL A 118 6.39 5.31 14.28
CA VAL A 118 6.51 4.13 13.41
C VAL A 118 7.96 3.65 13.36
N THR A 119 8.90 4.57 13.09
CA THR A 119 10.32 4.23 12.90
C THR A 119 11.01 3.79 14.20
N LYS A 120 10.67 4.37 15.35
CA LYS A 120 11.17 3.92 16.66
C LYS A 120 10.79 2.47 16.99
N ARG A 121 9.72 1.95 16.36
CA ARG A 121 9.31 0.54 16.47
C ARG A 121 9.93 -0.35 15.39
N GLY A 122 10.80 0.20 14.56
CA GLY A 122 11.46 -0.51 13.46
C GLY A 122 10.59 -0.71 12.22
N GLY A 123 9.50 0.05 12.08
CA GLY A 123 8.60 -0.02 10.93
C GLY A 123 8.78 1.14 9.95
N GLY A 124 7.94 1.18 8.91
CA GLY A 124 7.98 2.24 7.90
C GLY A 124 9.36 2.35 7.25
N ALA A 125 9.92 3.57 7.16
CA ALA A 125 11.19 3.84 6.52
C ALA A 125 12.40 3.17 7.20
N ALA A 126 12.29 2.75 8.46
CA ALA A 126 13.37 2.07 9.18
C ALA A 126 13.42 0.55 8.91
N LEU A 127 12.35 -0.04 8.39
CA LEU A 127 12.27 -1.50 8.24
C LEU A 127 13.17 -2.04 7.11
N PRO A 128 13.29 -1.40 5.93
CA PRO A 128 14.18 -1.85 4.86
C PRO A 128 15.65 -1.95 5.26
N TRP A 129 16.07 -1.25 6.30
CA TRP A 129 17.41 -1.37 6.90
C TRP A 129 17.67 -2.74 7.53
N LYS A 130 16.61 -3.45 7.93
CA LYS A 130 16.66 -4.81 8.46
C LYS A 130 16.31 -5.80 7.35
N THR A 131 17.26 -6.04 6.45
CA THR A 131 17.08 -6.78 5.20
C THR A 131 16.41 -8.14 5.41
N ASP A 132 16.84 -8.95 6.39
CA ASP A 132 16.25 -10.26 6.65
C ASP A 132 14.77 -10.16 7.05
N LEU A 133 14.44 -9.20 7.90
CA LEU A 133 13.06 -8.98 8.33
C LEU A 133 12.19 -8.44 7.19
N PHE A 134 12.73 -7.53 6.39
CA PHE A 134 12.07 -7.00 5.20
C PHE A 134 11.75 -8.14 4.22
N THR A 135 12.75 -8.98 3.91
CA THR A 135 12.60 -10.14 3.04
C THR A 135 11.54 -11.11 3.57
N ALA A 136 11.59 -11.45 4.86
CA ALA A 136 10.61 -12.35 5.47
C ALA A 136 9.17 -11.79 5.39
N ILE A 137 8.99 -10.48 5.58
CA ILE A 137 7.69 -9.82 5.47
C ILE A 137 7.19 -9.85 4.03
N VAL A 138 8.03 -9.48 3.05
CA VAL A 138 7.67 -9.45 1.63
C VAL A 138 7.29 -10.85 1.15
N HIS A 139 8.12 -11.87 1.41
CA HIS A 139 7.81 -13.25 1.03
C HIS A 139 6.50 -13.75 1.63
N THR A 140 6.27 -13.47 2.92
CA THR A 140 5.02 -13.86 3.58
C THR A 140 3.83 -13.15 2.98
N ALA A 141 3.96 -11.87 2.68
CA ALA A 141 2.91 -11.07 2.06
C ALA A 141 2.55 -11.57 0.67
N VAL A 142 3.53 -11.83 -0.18
CA VAL A 142 3.34 -12.40 -1.53
C VAL A 142 2.62 -13.73 -1.43
N LYS A 143 3.10 -14.65 -0.56
CA LYS A 143 2.48 -15.96 -0.37
C LYS A 143 0.99 -15.87 -0.02
N GLU A 144 0.60 -14.96 0.86
CA GLU A 144 -0.80 -14.84 1.27
C GLU A 144 -1.65 -14.11 0.23
N ALA A 145 -1.13 -13.07 -0.43
CA ALA A 145 -1.84 -12.34 -1.48
C ALA A 145 -2.09 -13.19 -2.73
N SER A 146 -1.13 -14.07 -3.08
CA SER A 146 -1.22 -14.97 -4.25
C SER A 146 -2.33 -16.03 -4.12
N ARG A 147 -2.91 -16.24 -2.95
CA ARG A 147 -4.02 -17.20 -2.77
C ARG A 147 -5.25 -16.87 -3.61
N ASN A 148 -5.52 -15.58 -3.81
CA ASN A 148 -6.63 -15.08 -4.63
C ASN A 148 -6.13 -14.16 -5.75
N ASP A 149 -4.86 -14.31 -6.14
CA ASP A 149 -4.24 -13.53 -7.20
C ASP A 149 -4.40 -12.00 -7.01
N ILE A 150 -4.26 -11.54 -5.75
CA ILE A 150 -4.33 -10.12 -5.42
C ILE A 150 -2.96 -9.48 -5.64
N PRO A 151 -2.86 -8.48 -6.51
CA PRO A 151 -1.62 -7.74 -6.71
C PRO A 151 -1.12 -7.11 -5.41
N LEU A 152 0.17 -7.29 -5.15
CA LEU A 152 0.87 -6.70 -4.01
C LEU A 152 1.89 -5.69 -4.50
N THR A 153 1.88 -4.51 -3.93
CA THR A 153 2.91 -3.48 -4.13
C THR A 153 3.57 -3.09 -2.84
N ILE A 154 4.68 -2.40 -2.94
CA ILE A 154 5.34 -1.77 -1.80
C ILE A 154 5.51 -0.28 -2.05
N LYS A 155 5.28 0.54 -1.03
CA LYS A 155 5.62 1.96 -1.04
C LYS A 155 6.82 2.19 -0.13
N MET A 156 7.94 2.62 -0.70
CA MET A 156 9.18 2.86 0.04
C MET A 156 9.71 4.29 -0.18
N ARG A 157 10.71 4.65 0.60
CA ARG A 157 11.54 5.85 0.42
C ARG A 157 12.90 5.47 -0.17
N LYS A 158 13.68 6.47 -0.60
CA LYS A 158 15.09 6.34 -0.97
C LYS A 158 15.90 5.67 0.14
N GLY A 159 15.63 6.07 1.39
CA GLY A 159 16.24 5.57 2.62
C GLY A 159 15.57 6.22 3.83
N ILE A 160 16.08 5.96 5.03
CA ILE A 160 15.62 6.63 6.24
C ILE A 160 16.16 8.07 6.31
N ASP A 161 17.38 8.26 5.87
CA ASP A 161 18.10 9.52 5.69
C ASP A 161 19.08 9.40 4.50
N ASP A 162 19.91 10.41 4.27
CA ASP A 162 20.84 10.42 3.11
C ASP A 162 22.05 9.50 3.31
N ASP A 163 22.40 9.15 4.54
CA ASP A 163 23.50 8.23 4.86
C ASP A 163 23.04 6.76 4.84
N HIS A 164 21.72 6.52 4.90
CA HIS A 164 21.12 5.19 5.01
C HIS A 164 20.16 4.93 3.83
N ILE A 165 20.75 4.75 2.65
CA ILE A 165 20.03 4.51 1.39
C ILE A 165 19.73 3.01 1.26
N THR A 166 18.46 2.63 1.11
CA THR A 166 18.01 1.22 1.08
C THR A 166 17.22 0.85 -0.18
N PHE A 167 16.79 1.81 -0.99
CA PHE A 167 15.79 1.56 -2.03
C PHE A 167 16.22 0.56 -3.11
N LEU A 168 17.50 0.57 -3.51
CA LEU A 168 17.97 -0.33 -4.58
C LEU A 168 17.93 -1.80 -4.14
N GLU A 169 18.42 -2.10 -2.95
CA GLU A 169 18.39 -3.45 -2.39
C GLU A 169 16.96 -3.90 -2.12
N SER A 170 16.16 -3.05 -1.48
CA SER A 170 14.76 -3.34 -1.20
C SER A 170 13.94 -3.56 -2.48
N ALA A 171 14.20 -2.80 -3.55
CA ALA A 171 13.52 -3.00 -4.83
C ALA A 171 13.91 -4.33 -5.49
N LYS A 172 15.17 -4.77 -5.38
CA LYS A 172 15.59 -6.10 -5.87
C LYS A 172 14.86 -7.21 -5.12
N ILE A 173 14.88 -7.18 -3.78
CA ILE A 173 14.19 -8.18 -2.95
C ILE A 173 12.69 -8.22 -3.27
N ALA A 174 12.06 -7.07 -3.51
CA ALA A 174 10.63 -7.05 -3.79
C ALA A 174 10.26 -7.51 -5.20
N ARG A 175 11.21 -7.46 -6.15
CA ARG A 175 11.02 -7.96 -7.52
C ARG A 175 11.19 -9.47 -7.61
N ASP A 176 12.17 -10.03 -6.91
CA ASP A 176 12.56 -11.44 -6.91
C ASP A 176 11.63 -12.29 -6.02
#